data_c79dea354d08b9352080a25c4ff5ca4a
#
_entry.id   c79dea354d08b9352080a25c4ff5ca4a
#
_cell.length_a   1.000
_cell.length_b   1.000
_cell.length_c   1.000
_cell.angle_alpha   90.00
_cell.angle_beta   90.00
_cell.angle_gamma   90.00
#
_symmetry.space_group_name_H-M   'P 1'
#
loop_
_entity.id
_entity.type
_entity.pdbx_description
1 polymer ?
#
loop_
_entity_poly.entity_id
_entity_poly.type
_entity_poly.pdbx_seq_one_letter_code
_entity_poly.pdbx_strand_id
1 'polypeptide(L)'
;MFLIITKSFPPEKGGMQNLMGGLSSALSKFNMIKVITDYHEDAINHDKNFSFTIDRVKGIKLLRKYRKAQLINEFIKENKIEGIIADHWKSLELIKTSKKKYCLIHSKE
;
A
#
# COMPACT_ATOMS: atom_id res chain seq x y z
N MET A 1 7.64 10.82 -4.99
CA MET A 1 6.54 9.84 -4.88
C MET A 1 6.67 9.03 -3.61
N PHE A 2 5.57 8.85 -2.91
CA PHE A 2 5.51 7.93 -1.78
C PHE A 2 4.79 6.67 -2.18
N LEU A 3 5.29 5.53 -1.69
CA LEU A 3 4.69 4.22 -1.91
C LEU A 3 3.99 3.79 -0.62
N ILE A 4 2.71 3.46 -0.71
CA ILE A 4 1.92 3.02 0.43
C ILE A 4 1.59 1.54 0.25
N ILE A 5 2.01 0.74 1.22
CA ILE A 5 1.84 -0.71 1.19
C ILE A 5 0.93 -1.11 2.35
N THR A 6 -0.20 -1.72 2.04
CA THR A 6 -1.16 -2.11 3.06
C THR A 6 -1.94 -3.35 2.64
N LYS A 7 -2.42 -4.10 3.61
CA LYS A 7 -3.42 -5.14 3.39
C LYS A 7 -4.82 -4.56 3.51
N SER A 8 -4.94 -3.51 4.31
CA SER A 8 -6.21 -2.95 4.77
C SER A 8 -6.50 -1.64 4.09
N PHE A 9 -7.26 -1.69 3.02
CA PHE A 9 -7.60 -0.51 2.24
C PHE A 9 -9.08 -0.54 1.85
N PRO A 10 -9.76 0.61 1.76
CA PRO A 10 -11.13 0.63 1.25
C PRO A 10 -11.20 0.00 -0.14
N PRO A 11 -12.28 -0.65 -0.54
CA PRO A 11 -13.62 -0.60 0.05
C PRO A 11 -13.85 -1.56 1.22
N GLU A 12 -12.88 -2.36 1.59
CA GLU A 12 -13.00 -3.15 2.81
C GLU A 12 -13.19 -2.20 4.00
N LYS A 13 -14.11 -2.53 4.91
CA LYS A 13 -14.48 -1.68 6.02
C LYS A 13 -13.71 -2.02 7.29
N GLY A 14 -13.34 -0.99 8.05
CA GLY A 14 -12.63 -1.15 9.32
C GLY A 14 -11.84 0.09 9.68
N GLY A 15 -11.31 0.13 10.89
CA GLY A 15 -10.52 1.27 11.38
C GLY A 15 -9.22 1.47 10.61
N MET A 16 -8.48 0.38 10.37
CA MET A 16 -7.23 0.46 9.63
C MET A 16 -7.47 0.83 8.17
N GLN A 17 -8.54 0.30 7.56
CA GLN A 17 -8.92 0.63 6.19
C GLN A 17 -9.21 2.12 6.05
N ASN A 18 -9.98 2.68 6.97
CA ASN A 18 -10.30 4.09 6.96
C ASN A 18 -9.05 4.95 7.18
N LEU A 19 -8.16 4.51 8.06
CA LEU A 19 -6.91 5.21 8.32
C LEU A 19 -6.02 5.23 7.07
N MET A 20 -5.81 4.09 6.45
CA MET A 20 -4.93 3.99 5.28
C MET A 20 -5.51 4.73 4.07
N GLY A 21 -6.82 4.67 3.88
CA GLY A 21 -7.50 5.41 2.83
C GLY A 21 -7.42 6.91 3.05
N GLY A 22 -7.67 7.35 4.27
CA GLY A 22 -7.58 8.77 4.64
C GLY A 22 -6.17 9.32 4.53
N LEU A 23 -5.18 8.56 5.00
CA LEU A 23 -3.78 8.94 4.91
C LEU A 23 -3.34 9.10 3.45
N SER A 24 -3.69 8.12 2.61
CA SER A 24 -3.35 8.17 1.19
C SER A 24 -3.97 9.38 0.49
N SER A 25 -5.24 9.65 0.78
CA SER A 25 -5.93 10.80 0.20
C SER A 25 -5.31 12.12 0.66
N ALA A 26 -4.96 12.23 1.93
CA ALA A 26 -4.33 13.43 2.47
C ALA A 26 -2.95 13.66 1.86
N LEU A 27 -2.13 12.62 1.77
CA LEU A 27 -0.79 12.71 1.18
C LEU A 27 -0.84 13.03 -0.31
N SER A 28 -1.85 12.54 -1.02
CA SER A 28 -1.97 12.78 -2.46
C SER A 28 -2.15 14.25 -2.83
N LYS A 29 -2.53 15.08 -1.86
CA LYS A 29 -2.64 16.53 -2.07
C LYS A 29 -1.28 17.21 -2.15
N PHE A 30 -0.24 16.58 -1.61
CA PHE A 30 1.09 17.18 -1.51
C PHE A 30 2.15 16.44 -2.32
N ASN A 31 1.91 15.18 -2.65
CA ASN A 31 2.87 14.32 -3.34
C ASN A 31 2.17 13.35 -4.28
N MET A 32 2.93 12.79 -5.20
CA MET A 32 2.46 11.65 -5.97
C MET A 32 2.47 10.42 -5.07
N ILE A 33 1.39 9.66 -5.13
CA ILE A 33 1.15 8.49 -4.29
C ILE A 33 0.88 7.27 -5.16
N LYS A 34 1.48 6.16 -4.78
CA LYS A 34 1.16 4.83 -5.33
C LYS A 34 0.76 3.93 -4.18
N VAL A 35 -0.41 3.31 -4.26
CA VAL A 35 -0.86 2.34 -3.27
C VAL A 35 -0.77 0.93 -3.83
N ILE A 36 -0.18 0.02 -3.07
CA ILE A 36 -0.15 -1.40 -3.40
C ILE A 36 -0.83 -2.13 -2.24
N THR A 37 -1.92 -2.81 -2.55
CA THR A 37 -2.77 -3.45 -1.54
C THR A 37 -3.35 -4.76 -2.06
N ASP A 38 -4.07 -5.45 -1.22
CA ASP A 38 -4.69 -6.72 -1.58
C ASP A 38 -5.97 -6.51 -2.40
N TYR A 39 -6.31 -7.50 -3.22
CA TYR A 39 -7.51 -7.47 -4.04
C TYR A 39 -8.79 -7.47 -3.19
N HIS A 40 -9.78 -6.74 -3.67
CA HIS A 40 -11.14 -6.77 -3.14
C HIS A 40 -12.11 -6.77 -4.32
N GLU A 41 -13.18 -7.53 -4.23
CA GLU A 41 -14.12 -7.69 -5.33
C GLU A 41 -14.81 -6.39 -5.78
N ASP A 42 -14.96 -5.44 -4.87
CA ASP A 42 -15.59 -4.14 -5.17
C ASP A 42 -14.56 -3.07 -5.57
N ALA A 43 -13.30 -3.45 -5.71
CA ALA A 43 -12.20 -2.52 -5.90
C ALA A 43 -12.27 -1.71 -7.19
N ILE A 44 -12.70 -2.32 -8.29
CA ILE A 44 -12.66 -1.67 -9.61
C ILE A 44 -13.46 -0.37 -9.60
N ASN A 45 -14.68 -0.40 -9.09
CA ASN A 45 -15.52 0.79 -9.03
C ASN A 45 -15.06 1.76 -7.94
N HIS A 46 -14.62 1.23 -6.82
CA HIS A 46 -14.17 2.04 -5.68
C HIS A 46 -12.90 2.82 -6.02
N ASP A 47 -11.93 2.17 -6.64
CA ASP A 47 -10.62 2.79 -6.91
C ASP A 47 -10.69 3.97 -7.88
N LYS A 48 -11.73 4.03 -8.68
CA LYS A 48 -11.97 5.16 -9.58
C LYS A 48 -12.20 6.48 -8.86
N ASN A 49 -12.55 6.43 -7.59
CA ASN A 49 -12.82 7.63 -6.79
C ASN A 49 -11.55 8.32 -6.31
N PHE A 50 -10.40 7.71 -6.50
CA PHE A 50 -9.11 8.27 -6.06
C PHE A 50 -8.33 8.85 -7.23
N SER A 51 -7.60 9.93 -6.95
CA SER A 51 -6.75 10.59 -7.95
C SER A 51 -5.40 9.88 -8.12
N PHE A 52 -5.01 9.04 -7.18
CA PHE A 52 -3.75 8.29 -7.21
C PHE A 52 -3.97 6.86 -7.70
N THR A 53 -2.87 6.22 -8.08
CA THR A 53 -2.91 4.85 -8.62
C THR A 53 -2.95 3.81 -7.50
N ILE A 54 -3.82 2.82 -7.65
CA ILE A 54 -3.96 1.72 -6.70
C ILE A 54 -3.78 0.40 -7.47
N ASP A 55 -2.76 -0.37 -7.11
CA ASP A 55 -2.54 -1.71 -7.64
C ASP A 55 -2.93 -2.74 -6.60
N ARG A 56 -3.69 -3.74 -7.02
CA ARG A 56 -4.19 -4.77 -6.12
C ARG A 56 -3.66 -6.14 -6.53
N VAL A 57 -3.22 -6.90 -5.53
CA VAL A 57 -2.62 -8.23 -5.73
C VAL A 57 -3.59 -9.32 -5.34
N LYS A 58 -3.85 -10.23 -6.29
CA LYS A 58 -4.70 -11.40 -6.10
C LYS A 58 -3.89 -12.64 -5.76
N GLY A 59 -4.59 -13.65 -5.28
CA GLY A 59 -4.05 -14.98 -5.09
C GLY A 59 -4.22 -15.49 -3.67
N ILE A 60 -3.79 -16.74 -3.45
CA ILE A 60 -3.81 -17.33 -2.11
C ILE A 60 -2.81 -16.60 -1.22
N LYS A 61 -3.11 -16.54 0.07
CA LYS A 61 -2.41 -15.71 1.05
C LYS A 61 -0.88 -15.84 0.98
N LEU A 62 -0.36 -17.06 0.89
CA LEU A 62 1.09 -17.29 0.88
C LEU A 62 1.74 -16.75 -0.38
N LEU A 63 1.20 -17.08 -1.55
CA LEU A 63 1.74 -16.61 -2.83
C LEU A 63 1.55 -15.11 -3.01
N ARG A 64 0.48 -14.57 -2.47
CA ARG A 64 0.17 -13.14 -2.55
C ARG A 64 1.26 -12.29 -1.90
N LYS A 65 1.80 -12.73 -0.77
CA LYS A 65 2.89 -12.03 -0.09
C LYS A 65 4.12 -11.89 -1.00
N TYR A 66 4.52 -12.96 -1.68
CA TYR A 66 5.68 -12.94 -2.57
C TYR A 66 5.42 -12.13 -3.85
N ARG A 67 4.23 -12.27 -4.43
CA ARG A 67 3.86 -11.48 -5.61
C ARG A 67 3.86 -9.99 -5.31
N LYS A 68 3.33 -9.63 -4.16
CA LYS A 68 3.28 -8.25 -3.72
C LYS A 68 4.68 -7.68 -3.52
N ALA A 69 5.56 -8.44 -2.87
CA ALA A 69 6.95 -8.04 -2.67
C ALA A 69 7.68 -7.86 -3.99
N GLN A 70 7.47 -8.76 -4.94
CA GLN A 70 8.07 -8.67 -6.27
C GLN A 70 7.61 -7.39 -7.00
N LEU A 71 6.32 -7.14 -6.99
CA LEU A 71 5.74 -5.95 -7.61
C LEU A 71 6.33 -4.67 -7.01
N ILE A 72 6.42 -4.63 -5.68
CA ILE A 72 6.97 -3.49 -4.96
C ILE A 72 8.44 -3.28 -5.29
N ASN A 73 9.24 -4.33 -5.27
CA ASN A 73 10.67 -4.23 -5.56
C ASN A 73 10.93 -3.77 -7.00
N GLU A 74 10.13 -4.25 -7.95
CA GLU A 74 10.22 -3.80 -9.33
C GLU A 74 9.84 -2.32 -9.46
N PHE A 75 8.77 -1.92 -8.79
CA PHE A 75 8.32 -0.54 -8.81
C PHE A 75 9.37 0.42 -8.26
N ILE A 76 10.03 0.04 -7.16
CA ILE A 76 11.09 0.85 -6.54
C ILE A 76 12.28 1.00 -7.50
N LYS A 77 12.61 -0.02 -8.26
CA LYS A 77 13.71 0.06 -9.24
C LYS A 77 13.40 1.02 -10.38
N GLU A 78 12.16 1.07 -10.82
CA GLU A 78 11.76 1.82 -12.01
C GLU A 78 11.33 3.25 -11.69
N ASN A 79 11.11 3.58 -10.44
CA ASN A 79 10.56 4.88 -10.03
C ASN A 79 11.37 5.51 -8.91
N LYS A 80 11.35 6.82 -8.87
CA LYS A 80 12.00 7.57 -7.80
C LYS A 80 11.07 7.64 -6.58
N ILE A 81 11.37 6.86 -5.56
CA ILE A 81 10.58 6.76 -4.35
C ILE A 81 11.26 7.53 -3.21
N GLU A 82 10.54 8.45 -2.60
CA GLU A 82 11.03 9.26 -1.47
C GLU A 82 10.89 8.53 -0.14
N GLY A 83 9.85 7.72 0.00
CA GLY A 83 9.61 6.95 1.21
C GLY A 83 8.54 5.90 1.00
N ILE A 84 8.53 4.94 1.91
CA ILE A 84 7.57 3.82 1.90
C ILE A 84 6.82 3.84 3.22
N ILE A 85 5.50 3.81 3.14
CA ILE A 85 4.63 3.81 4.32
C ILE A 85 3.84 2.51 4.32
N ALA A 86 3.87 1.78 5.44
CA ALA A 86 3.16 0.52 5.59
C ALA A 86 2.31 0.51 6.85
N ASP A 87 1.23 -0.25 6.81
CA ASP A 87 0.35 -0.45 7.96
C ASP A 87 0.92 -1.45 8.97
N HIS A 88 1.83 -2.30 8.54
CA HIS A 88 2.41 -3.33 9.39
C HIS A 88 3.85 -3.63 8.97
N TRP A 89 4.73 -3.87 9.94
CA TRP A 89 6.14 -4.15 9.65
C TRP A 89 6.36 -5.40 8.79
N LYS A 90 5.47 -6.39 8.89
CA LYS A 90 5.54 -7.59 8.05
C LYS A 90 5.39 -7.28 6.56
N SER A 91 4.69 -6.22 6.24
CA SER A 91 4.55 -5.78 4.85
C SER A 91 5.87 -5.32 4.25
N LEU A 92 6.86 -5.01 5.10
CA LEU A 92 8.17 -4.49 4.68
C LEU A 92 9.27 -5.56 4.65
N GLU A 93 9.02 -6.78 5.15
CA GLU A 93 10.06 -7.81 5.32
C GLU A 93 10.80 -8.18 4.04
N LEU A 94 10.08 -8.28 2.93
CA LEU A 94 10.64 -8.73 1.66
C LEU A 94 11.02 -7.59 0.73
N ILE A 95 10.95 -6.35 1.23
CA ILE A 95 11.24 -5.17 0.41
C ILE A 95 12.69 -4.77 0.58
N LYS A 96 13.41 -4.79 -0.54
CA LYS A 96 14.84 -4.50 -0.59
C LYS A 96 15.05 -3.08 -1.10
N THR A 97 15.33 -2.16 -0.18
CA THR A 97 15.60 -0.77 -0.56
C THR A 97 16.35 -0.05 0.56
N SER A 98 17.15 0.95 0.17
CA SER A 98 17.79 1.87 1.11
C SER A 98 16.90 3.08 1.42
N LYS A 99 15.73 3.19 0.82
CA LYS A 99 14.80 4.29 1.07
C LYS A 99 14.17 4.17 2.45
N LYS A 100 13.74 5.32 2.99
CA LYS A 100 13.13 5.35 4.32
C LYS A 100 11.81 4.60 4.33
N LYS A 101 11.63 3.77 5.34
CA LYS A 101 10.42 2.99 5.56
C LYS A 101 9.75 3.47 6.84
N TYR A 102 8.46 3.75 6.74
CA TYR A 102 7.64 4.17 7.87
C TYR A 102 6.58 3.11 8.13
N CYS A 103 6.46 2.68 9.37
CA CYS A 103 5.44 1.71 9.75
C CYS A 103 4.52 2.32 10.79
N LEU A 104 3.21 2.20 10.58
CA LEU A 104 2.24 2.69 11.55
C LEU A 104 2.14 1.69 12.69
N ILE A 105 2.26 2.19 13.92
CA ILE A 105 2.18 1.36 15.12
C ILE A 105 0.77 1.41 15.67
N HIS A 106 0.18 0.23 15.85
CA HIS A 106 -1.17 0.11 16.42
C HIS A 106 -1.09 -0.12 17.92
N SER A 107 -1.95 0.56 18.67
CA SER A 107 -1.92 0.49 20.13
C SER A 107 -2.25 -0.89 20.70
N LYS A 108 -2.80 -1.79 19.91
CA LYS A 108 -3.16 -3.15 20.33
C LYS A 108 -2.13 -4.20 19.96
N GLU A 109 -1.02 -3.84 19.46
CA GLU A 109 0.03 -4.78 19.12
C GLU A 109 0.85 -5.21 20.31
#